data_cd1e1a37d0f1bb44511b16c3920c92c2
#
_entry.id   cd1e1a37d0f1bb44511b16c3920c92c2
#
_cell.length_a   1.000
_cell.length_b   1.000
_cell.length_c   1.000
_cell.angle_alpha   90.00
_cell.angle_beta   90.00
_cell.angle_gamma   90.00
#
_symmetry.space_group_name_H-M   'P 1'
#
loop_
_entity.id
_entity.type
_entity.pdbx_description
1 polymer ?
#
loop_
_entity_poly.entity_id
_entity_poly.type
_entity_poly.pdbx_seq_one_letter_code
_entity_poly.pdbx_strand_id
1 'polypeptide(L)'
;AELSNKFNILIFGGPSEIQIADEIENLLIKKGIFNYQNLAGKTSVVDLINHISKLDLFISGDSGPMHLAASFKVPTVAIFGPTKDNETSQWRNEKSIIVKKDLECQPCMKRQCPLGHHNCMKLITAKDVLKAVNSLIVK
;
A
#
# COMPACT_ATOMS: atom_id res chain seq x y z
N ALA A 1 -10.61 0.40 -7.83
CA ALA A 1 -11.42 0.51 -9.04
C ALA A 1 -10.62 1.02 -10.24
N GLU A 2 -10.02 2.24 -10.20
CA GLU A 2 -9.32 2.78 -11.38
C GLU A 2 -8.14 1.91 -11.85
N LEU A 3 -7.40 1.32 -10.93
CA LEU A 3 -6.27 0.43 -11.25
C LEU A 3 -6.71 -0.88 -11.89
N SER A 4 -7.92 -1.35 -11.64
CA SER A 4 -8.42 -2.60 -12.23
C SER A 4 -8.59 -2.54 -13.75
N ASN A 5 -8.62 -1.34 -14.33
CA ASN A 5 -8.62 -1.17 -15.79
C ASN A 5 -7.25 -1.51 -16.43
N LYS A 6 -6.18 -1.56 -15.64
CA LYS A 6 -4.81 -1.79 -16.12
C LYS A 6 -4.16 -3.03 -15.51
N PHE A 7 -4.61 -3.46 -14.35
CA PHE A 7 -3.98 -4.51 -13.55
C PHE A 7 -5.00 -5.53 -13.04
N ASN A 8 -4.56 -6.76 -12.87
CA ASN A 8 -5.22 -7.71 -11.97
C ASN A 8 -4.85 -7.37 -10.53
N ILE A 9 -5.83 -7.27 -9.65
CA ILE A 9 -5.63 -6.77 -8.29
C ILE A 9 -5.43 -7.94 -7.33
N LEU A 10 -4.36 -7.93 -6.55
CA LEU A 10 -4.16 -8.84 -5.43
C LEU A 10 -4.28 -8.04 -4.12
N ILE A 11 -5.12 -8.51 -3.22
CA ILE A 11 -5.33 -7.91 -1.89
C ILE A 11 -4.63 -8.80 -0.89
N PHE A 12 -3.59 -8.26 -0.23
CA PHE A 12 -2.87 -8.94 0.85
C PHE A 12 -3.25 -8.35 2.20
N GLY A 13 -3.21 -9.18 3.22
CA GLY A 13 -3.43 -8.78 4.60
C GLY A 13 -3.16 -9.95 5.54
N GLY A 14 -2.78 -9.64 6.77
CA GLY A 14 -2.68 -10.64 7.84
C GLY A 14 -4.08 -11.08 8.33
N PRO A 15 -4.14 -12.07 9.25
CA PRO A 15 -5.41 -12.55 9.78
C PRO A 15 -6.28 -11.47 10.43
N SER A 16 -5.66 -10.45 11.03
CA SER A 16 -6.38 -9.31 11.62
C SER A 16 -6.97 -8.33 10.61
N GLU A 17 -6.61 -8.46 9.33
CA GLU A 17 -7.00 -7.53 8.27
C GLU A 17 -8.03 -8.14 7.31
N ILE A 18 -8.48 -9.38 7.57
CA ILE A 18 -9.46 -10.09 6.73
C ILE A 18 -10.74 -9.26 6.57
N GLN A 19 -11.28 -8.71 7.66
CA GLN A 19 -12.51 -7.92 7.60
C GLN A 19 -12.38 -6.70 6.68
N ILE A 20 -11.26 -5.98 6.76
CA ILE A 20 -11.01 -4.80 5.88
C ILE A 20 -10.87 -5.25 4.42
N ALA A 21 -10.19 -6.38 4.18
CA ALA A 21 -10.04 -6.93 2.84
C ALA A 21 -11.40 -7.36 2.24
N ASP A 22 -12.28 -7.95 3.03
CA ASP A 22 -13.63 -8.32 2.62
C ASP A 22 -14.50 -7.08 2.32
N GLU A 23 -14.34 -6.00 3.08
CA GLU A 23 -15.01 -4.73 2.78
C GLU A 23 -14.54 -4.15 1.43
N ILE A 24 -13.23 -4.22 1.13
CA ILE A 24 -12.68 -3.80 -0.17
C ILE A 24 -13.25 -4.68 -1.29
N GLU A 25 -13.27 -6.00 -1.11
CA GLU A 25 -13.84 -6.95 -2.06
C GLU A 25 -15.30 -6.64 -2.37
N ASN A 26 -16.12 -6.42 -1.34
CA ASN A 26 -17.53 -6.02 -1.51
C ASN A 26 -17.70 -4.72 -2.30
N LEU A 27 -16.80 -3.75 -2.10
CA LEU A 27 -16.82 -2.51 -2.87
C LEU A 27 -16.41 -2.72 -4.34
N LEU A 28 -15.49 -3.65 -4.62
CA LEU A 28 -15.11 -4.03 -5.99
C LEU A 28 -16.29 -4.71 -6.71
N ILE A 29 -16.93 -5.66 -6.06
CA ILE A 29 -18.11 -6.36 -6.59
C ILE A 29 -19.23 -5.37 -6.91
N LYS A 30 -19.56 -4.44 -6.01
CA LYS A 30 -20.55 -3.39 -6.23
C LYS A 30 -20.25 -2.49 -7.43
N LYS A 31 -18.98 -2.39 -7.80
CA LYS A 31 -18.52 -1.64 -8.98
C LYS A 31 -18.38 -2.49 -10.25
N GLY A 32 -18.76 -3.77 -10.20
CA GLY A 32 -18.64 -4.70 -11.32
C GLY A 32 -17.19 -5.06 -11.66
N ILE A 33 -16.28 -5.01 -10.69
CA ILE A 33 -14.87 -5.34 -10.86
C ILE A 33 -14.64 -6.76 -10.35
N PHE A 34 -14.16 -7.65 -11.21
CA PHE A 34 -13.96 -9.07 -10.91
C PHE A 34 -12.53 -9.56 -11.16
N ASN A 35 -11.65 -8.74 -11.71
CA ASN A 35 -10.23 -9.05 -11.95
C ASN A 35 -9.38 -8.78 -10.70
N TYR A 36 -9.75 -9.43 -9.60
CA TYR A 36 -9.03 -9.37 -8.33
C TYR A 36 -8.98 -10.74 -7.65
N GLN A 37 -8.07 -10.88 -6.67
CA GLN A 37 -8.02 -11.99 -5.73
C GLN A 37 -7.83 -11.44 -4.32
N ASN A 38 -8.69 -11.85 -3.40
CA ASN A 38 -8.56 -11.55 -1.97
C ASN A 38 -7.75 -12.68 -1.31
N LEU A 39 -6.51 -12.39 -0.98
CA LEU A 39 -5.53 -13.28 -0.37
C LEU A 39 -5.29 -12.99 1.11
N ALA A 40 -6.05 -12.06 1.73
CA ALA A 40 -5.92 -11.72 3.13
C ALA A 40 -6.15 -12.93 4.03
N GLY A 41 -5.21 -13.19 4.94
CA GLY A 41 -5.24 -14.35 5.82
C GLY A 41 -5.03 -15.72 5.15
N LYS A 42 -4.75 -15.76 3.83
CA LYS A 42 -4.65 -17.00 3.03
C LYS A 42 -3.24 -17.31 2.55
N THR A 43 -2.26 -16.46 2.82
CA THR A 43 -0.88 -16.64 2.39
C THR A 43 0.03 -16.96 3.56
N SER A 44 0.90 -17.94 3.39
CA SER A 44 2.09 -18.07 4.22
C SER A 44 3.10 -16.95 3.91
N VAL A 45 4.12 -16.78 4.73
CA VAL A 45 5.20 -15.81 4.44
C VAL A 45 5.90 -16.14 3.12
N VAL A 46 6.09 -17.43 2.82
CA VAL A 46 6.72 -17.87 1.56
C VAL A 46 5.84 -17.54 0.36
N ASP A 47 4.53 -17.78 0.47
CA ASP A 47 3.58 -17.44 -0.60
C ASP A 47 3.54 -15.93 -0.83
N LEU A 48 3.52 -15.13 0.24
CA LEU A 48 3.56 -13.67 0.16
C LEU A 48 4.83 -13.19 -0.58
N ILE A 49 5.99 -13.74 -0.25
CA ILE A 49 7.26 -13.43 -0.93
C ILE A 49 7.17 -13.78 -2.42
N ASN A 50 6.66 -14.96 -2.75
CA ASN A 50 6.49 -15.42 -4.12
C ASN A 50 5.53 -14.54 -4.93
N HIS A 51 4.44 -14.07 -4.31
CA HIS A 51 3.53 -13.15 -4.96
C HIS A 51 4.17 -11.78 -5.17
N ILE A 52 4.76 -11.20 -4.12
CA ILE A 52 5.35 -9.85 -4.19
C ILE A 52 6.45 -9.78 -5.25
N SER A 53 7.30 -10.81 -5.35
CA SER A 53 8.41 -10.85 -6.33
C SER A 53 7.96 -10.77 -7.80
N LYS A 54 6.69 -11.03 -8.08
CA LYS A 54 6.12 -11.09 -9.44
C LYS A 54 5.18 -9.92 -9.74
N LEU A 55 5.04 -8.96 -8.83
CA LEU A 55 4.14 -7.83 -9.03
C LEU A 55 4.74 -6.79 -9.99
N ASP A 56 3.90 -6.23 -10.83
CA ASP A 56 4.25 -5.07 -11.66
C ASP A 56 4.22 -3.76 -10.87
N LEU A 57 3.43 -3.74 -9.79
CA LEU A 57 3.27 -2.60 -8.90
C LEU A 57 2.84 -3.07 -7.51
N PHE A 58 3.41 -2.49 -6.47
CA PHE A 58 3.01 -2.72 -5.09
C PHE A 58 2.59 -1.40 -4.42
N ILE A 59 1.46 -1.41 -3.73
CA ILE A 59 0.99 -0.26 -2.94
C ILE A 59 0.85 -0.74 -1.50
N SER A 60 1.53 -0.09 -0.58
CA SER A 60 1.58 -0.49 0.83
C SER A 60 1.76 0.70 1.76
N GLY A 61 1.42 0.53 3.03
CA GLY A 61 1.93 1.39 4.09
C GLY A 61 3.37 1.05 4.46
N ASP A 62 3.91 1.72 5.47
CA ASP A 62 5.20 1.38 6.10
C ASP A 62 5.08 0.02 6.81
N SER A 63 5.59 -1.03 6.19
CA SER A 63 5.37 -2.42 6.61
C SER A 63 6.46 -3.36 6.11
N GLY A 64 6.56 -4.54 6.70
CA GLY A 64 7.48 -5.59 6.25
C GLY A 64 7.34 -5.93 4.75
N PRO A 65 6.14 -6.15 4.21
CA PRO A 65 5.93 -6.37 2.78
C PRO A 65 6.47 -5.27 1.87
N MET A 66 6.47 -4.02 2.28
CA MET A 66 7.09 -2.91 1.53
C MET A 66 8.59 -3.14 1.34
N HIS A 67 9.28 -3.62 2.36
CA HIS A 67 10.73 -3.93 2.29
C HIS A 67 11.01 -5.14 1.41
N LEU A 68 10.11 -6.14 1.42
CA LEU A 68 10.20 -7.27 0.47
C LEU A 68 10.08 -6.78 -0.97
N ALA A 69 9.09 -5.95 -1.27
CA ALA A 69 8.93 -5.36 -2.60
C ALA A 69 10.19 -4.56 -3.02
N ALA A 70 10.78 -3.81 -2.10
CA ALA A 70 12.02 -3.08 -2.35
C ALA A 70 13.20 -4.01 -2.67
N SER A 71 13.33 -5.14 -1.98
CA SER A 71 14.41 -6.11 -2.21
C SER A 71 14.33 -6.75 -3.60
N PHE A 72 13.12 -6.94 -4.13
CA PHE A 72 12.88 -7.43 -5.48
C PHE A 72 12.82 -6.33 -6.55
N LYS A 73 13.05 -5.07 -6.17
CA LYS A 73 12.96 -3.90 -7.09
C LYS A 73 11.58 -3.74 -7.74
N VAL A 74 10.55 -4.22 -7.08
CA VAL A 74 9.16 -4.03 -7.53
C VAL A 74 8.82 -2.54 -7.48
N PRO A 75 8.23 -1.96 -8.53
CA PRO A 75 7.72 -0.59 -8.48
C PRO A 75 6.76 -0.41 -7.30
N THR A 76 7.04 0.52 -6.40
CA THR A 76 6.32 0.61 -5.12
C THR A 76 5.84 2.03 -4.83
N VAL A 77 4.57 2.17 -4.50
CA VAL A 77 4.00 3.37 -3.87
C VAL A 77 3.82 3.08 -2.38
N ALA A 78 4.56 3.78 -1.55
CA ALA A 78 4.49 3.63 -0.09
C ALA A 78 3.76 4.80 0.54
N ILE A 79 2.79 4.50 1.40
CA ILE A 79 1.99 5.48 2.11
C ILE A 79 2.55 5.63 3.53
N PHE A 80 3.00 6.82 3.85
CA PHE A 80 3.57 7.13 5.15
C PHE A 80 2.67 8.08 5.94
N GLY A 81 2.40 7.71 7.18
CA GLY A 81 1.66 8.49 8.14
C GLY A 81 2.56 8.94 9.30
N PRO A 82 2.45 8.31 10.47
CA PRO A 82 3.14 8.75 11.68
C PRO A 82 4.62 8.37 11.75
N THR A 83 5.13 7.55 10.83
CA THR A 83 6.49 7.01 10.85
C THR A 83 7.48 7.89 10.07
N LYS A 84 8.77 7.69 10.31
CA LYS A 84 9.86 8.44 9.68
C LYS A 84 10.24 7.81 8.34
N ASP A 85 9.75 8.37 7.25
CA ASP A 85 10.05 7.89 5.90
C ASP A 85 11.55 7.92 5.55
N ASN A 86 12.31 8.85 6.09
CA ASN A 86 13.75 8.93 5.88
C ASN A 86 14.55 7.80 6.56
N GLU A 87 13.97 7.12 7.56
CA GLU A 87 14.60 6.00 8.26
C GLU A 87 14.08 4.64 7.80
N THR A 88 12.80 4.56 7.44
CA THR A 88 12.10 3.28 7.19
C THR A 88 11.57 3.12 5.77
N SER A 89 11.89 4.02 4.83
CA SER A 89 11.43 3.88 3.45
C SER A 89 12.13 2.75 2.68
N GLN A 90 11.68 2.52 1.46
CA GLN A 90 12.15 1.45 0.57
C GLN A 90 13.64 1.64 0.21
N TRP A 91 14.50 0.93 0.89
CA TRP A 91 15.93 1.07 0.73
C TRP A 91 16.40 0.64 -0.67
N ARG A 92 17.16 1.53 -1.34
CA ARG A 92 17.72 1.31 -2.68
C ARG A 92 16.72 0.85 -3.76
N ASN A 93 15.44 1.18 -3.60
CA ASN A 93 14.45 0.97 -4.66
C ASN A 93 14.21 2.27 -5.42
N GLU A 94 14.89 2.45 -6.55
CA GLU A 94 14.77 3.63 -7.41
C GLU A 94 13.37 3.76 -8.04
N LYS A 95 12.65 2.64 -8.16
CA LYS A 95 11.27 2.59 -8.66
C LYS A 95 10.28 2.70 -7.50
N SER A 96 10.42 3.74 -6.68
CA SER A 96 9.51 3.94 -5.56
C SER A 96 9.13 5.40 -5.38
N ILE A 97 7.90 5.61 -4.93
CA ILE A 97 7.37 6.93 -4.58
C ILE A 97 6.73 6.85 -3.20
N ILE A 98 7.05 7.84 -2.36
CA ILE A 98 6.43 8.01 -1.05
C ILE A 98 5.28 9.00 -1.18
N VAL A 99 4.12 8.59 -0.67
CA VAL A 99 2.93 9.45 -0.53
C VAL A 99 2.74 9.74 0.95
N LYS A 100 2.88 11.00 1.34
CA LYS A 100 2.68 11.48 2.70
C LYS A 100 2.08 12.87 2.71
N LYS A 101 1.64 13.31 3.88
CA LYS A 101 1.29 14.72 4.15
C LYS A 101 2.34 15.30 5.10
N ASP A 102 2.66 16.56 4.93
CA ASP A 102 3.57 17.28 5.82
C ASP A 102 2.74 18.03 6.87
N LEU A 103 2.67 17.46 8.06
CA LEU A 103 1.97 18.04 9.21
C LEU A 103 2.97 18.32 10.33
N GLU A 104 2.76 19.38 11.09
CA GLU A 104 3.62 19.75 12.22
C GLU A 104 3.78 18.64 13.27
N CYS A 105 2.77 17.76 13.40
CA CYS A 105 2.80 16.62 14.31
C CYS A 105 3.51 15.37 13.75
N GLN A 106 4.03 15.43 12.52
CA GLN A 106 4.76 14.30 11.91
C GLN A 106 6.28 14.52 11.97
N PRO A 107 7.03 13.42 12.15
CA PRO A 107 6.62 12.07 12.52
C PRO A 107 6.43 11.93 14.04
N CYS A 108 5.29 11.45 14.51
CA CYS A 108 5.06 11.25 15.94
C CYS A 108 5.42 9.85 16.45
N MET A 109 5.64 8.87 15.57
CA MET A 109 6.00 7.48 15.85
C MET A 109 5.00 6.76 16.77
N LYS A 110 3.73 7.19 16.82
CA LYS A 110 2.70 6.63 17.70
C LYS A 110 1.73 5.77 16.89
N ARG A 111 1.39 4.59 17.42
CA ARG A 111 0.36 3.71 16.84
C ARG A 111 -1.05 4.30 16.95
N GLN A 112 -1.31 5.04 18.01
CA GLN A 112 -2.55 5.80 18.19
C GLN A 112 -2.23 7.28 18.13
N CYS A 113 -3.04 8.01 17.38
CA CYS A 113 -2.84 9.44 17.22
C CYS A 113 -3.05 10.17 18.55
N PRO A 114 -2.03 10.83 19.14
CA PRO A 114 -2.18 11.53 20.41
C PRO A 114 -3.12 12.74 20.32
N LEU A 115 -3.33 13.26 19.10
CA LEU A 115 -4.23 14.38 18.82
C LEU A 115 -5.63 13.93 18.38
N GLY A 116 -5.87 12.62 18.27
CA GLY A 116 -7.16 12.00 17.93
C GLY A 116 -7.62 12.16 16.47
N HIS A 117 -7.02 13.03 15.67
CA HIS A 117 -7.52 13.32 14.32
C HIS A 117 -7.04 12.36 13.23
N HIS A 118 -5.84 11.76 13.35
CA HIS A 118 -5.20 10.88 12.35
C HIS A 118 -5.05 11.52 10.94
N ASN A 119 -4.89 12.82 10.85
CA ASN A 119 -4.85 13.55 9.57
C ASN A 119 -3.67 13.15 8.68
N CYS A 120 -2.57 12.67 9.27
CA CYS A 120 -1.43 12.14 8.52
C CYS A 120 -1.80 11.00 7.56
N MET A 121 -2.88 10.26 7.86
CA MET A 121 -3.44 9.21 6.99
C MET A 121 -4.72 9.66 6.29
N LYS A 122 -5.65 10.28 7.02
CA LYS A 122 -6.98 10.64 6.51
C LYS A 122 -6.95 11.66 5.38
N LEU A 123 -5.95 12.54 5.35
CA LEU A 123 -5.80 13.54 4.30
C LEU A 123 -5.14 13.00 3.02
N ILE A 124 -4.55 11.80 3.07
CA ILE A 124 -4.05 11.14 1.87
C ILE A 124 -5.25 10.63 1.07
N THR A 125 -5.39 11.13 -0.14
CA THR A 125 -6.51 10.78 -1.01
C THR A 125 -6.13 9.69 -2.02
N ALA A 126 -7.14 9.02 -2.58
CA ALA A 126 -6.94 8.10 -3.69
C ALA A 126 -6.26 8.79 -4.88
N LYS A 127 -6.52 10.09 -5.12
CA LYS A 127 -5.88 10.88 -6.19
C LYS A 127 -4.37 11.04 -5.95
N ASP A 128 -3.94 11.23 -4.70
CA ASP A 128 -2.51 11.34 -4.36
C ASP A 128 -1.79 10.04 -4.73
N VAL A 129 -2.38 8.89 -4.36
CA VAL A 129 -1.82 7.56 -4.65
C VAL A 129 -1.82 7.27 -6.15
N LEU A 130 -2.92 7.56 -6.86
CA LEU A 130 -3.00 7.36 -8.31
C LEU A 130 -2.01 8.23 -9.08
N LYS A 131 -1.78 9.47 -8.64
CA LYS A 131 -0.74 10.33 -9.21
C LYS A 131 0.64 9.70 -9.08
N ALA A 132 0.97 9.16 -7.91
CA ALA A 132 2.23 8.45 -7.69
C ALA A 132 2.35 7.20 -8.57
N VAL A 133 1.29 6.39 -8.65
CA VAL A 133 1.25 5.21 -9.53
C VAL A 133 1.51 5.61 -10.98
N ASN A 134 0.79 6.60 -11.50
CA ASN A 134 0.96 7.04 -12.89
C ASN A 134 2.39 7.53 -13.16
N SER A 135 3.03 8.18 -12.20
CA SER A 135 4.43 8.62 -12.35
C SER A 135 5.43 7.44 -12.40
N LEU A 136 5.09 6.28 -11.85
CA LEU A 136 5.93 5.07 -11.90
C LEU A 136 5.74 4.25 -13.18
N ILE A 137 4.51 4.18 -13.71
CA ILE A 137 4.18 3.30 -14.84
C ILE A 137 4.30 3.97 -16.21
N VAL A 138 4.46 5.30 -16.27
CA VAL A 138 4.60 6.10 -17.53
C VAL A 138 6.07 6.21 -17.97
N LYS A 139 6.97 5.44 -17.40
CA LYS A 139 8.39 5.44 -17.84
C LYS A 139 8.68 4.30 -18.79
#